data_ca29b243ac076926b8171df08c34880e
#
_entry.id   ca29b243ac076926b8171df08c34880e
#
_cell.length_a   1.000
_cell.length_b   1.000
_cell.length_c   1.000
_cell.angle_alpha   90.00
_cell.angle_beta   90.00
_cell.angle_gamma   90.00
#
_symmetry.space_group_name_H-M   'P 1'
#
loop_
_entity.id
_entity.type
_entity.pdbx_description
1 polymer ?
#
loop_
_entity_poly.entity_id
_entity_poly.type
_entity_poly.pdbx_seq_one_letter_code
_entity_poly.pdbx_strand_id
1 'polypeptide(L)'
;VTQTRQSATKKPFFVADCHSRQQPSGLHLDLTMSKKNHAENSQPRMKQKQYEKELRKLQTELCRLQDWVVHKGLRVIVILEGRDAAGKGGTIKALMERVSPRVFRLVALPAPSDREKSQLYVQRFMQHFPAAGEIVIFDRSWYNRAGVEYVMDFCTKEQYKEFVQLCPRFESHVVNAGIMLIKFWLEVGQEEQHRRFEARIEDPMRQWKLSPMDLESYARWYAYSRARDMMLEATDTEDAPWYIVPSDDKARARLNCIAHLLDLIPYKKVPRDKIKLPKRSDKGAYDDQVTLKGRNFVTQRY
;
A
#
# COMPACT_ATOMS: atom_id res chain seq x y z
N VAL A 1 -40.43 -31.15 -41.23
CA VAL A 1 -40.52 -29.90 -40.45
C VAL A 1 -39.23 -29.13 -40.68
N THR A 2 -39.35 -28.04 -41.40
CA THR A 2 -38.32 -27.25 -42.08
C THR A 2 -37.50 -26.40 -41.11
N GLN A 3 -36.19 -26.52 -41.11
CA GLN A 3 -35.26 -25.60 -40.44
C GLN A 3 -34.81 -24.52 -41.42
N THR A 4 -35.09 -23.28 -41.10
CA THR A 4 -34.60 -22.08 -41.79
C THR A 4 -33.29 -21.63 -41.17
N ARG A 5 -32.19 -21.70 -41.96
CA ARG A 5 -30.89 -21.11 -41.62
C ARG A 5 -30.92 -19.61 -41.95
N GLN A 6 -30.65 -18.78 -40.96
CA GLN A 6 -30.32 -17.38 -41.18
C GLN A 6 -28.79 -17.21 -41.23
N SER A 7 -28.31 -16.63 -42.30
CA SER A 7 -26.92 -16.31 -42.60
C SER A 7 -26.53 -14.99 -41.92
N ALA A 8 -25.47 -15.01 -41.12
CA ALA A 8 -24.85 -13.82 -40.57
C ALA A 8 -23.76 -13.29 -41.52
N THR A 9 -24.00 -12.12 -42.09
CA THR A 9 -23.07 -11.37 -42.94
C THR A 9 -21.94 -10.77 -42.10
N LYS A 10 -20.70 -11.16 -42.42
CA LYS A 10 -19.45 -10.54 -41.90
C LYS A 10 -19.26 -9.17 -42.57
N LYS A 11 -19.07 -8.13 -41.76
CA LYS A 11 -18.54 -6.82 -42.19
C LYS A 11 -17.01 -6.86 -42.21
N PRO A 12 -16.34 -6.24 -43.20
CA PRO A 12 -14.88 -6.24 -43.28
C PRO A 12 -14.26 -5.19 -42.37
N PHE A 13 -13.13 -5.54 -41.76
CA PHE A 13 -12.25 -4.65 -41.02
C PHE A 13 -11.58 -3.66 -42.00
N PHE A 14 -11.74 -2.38 -41.73
CA PHE A 14 -10.98 -1.30 -42.35
C PHE A 14 -9.60 -1.21 -41.69
N VAL A 15 -8.55 -1.45 -42.49
CA VAL A 15 -7.16 -1.13 -42.13
C VAL A 15 -6.93 0.33 -42.52
N ALA A 16 -6.69 1.20 -41.57
CA ALA A 16 -6.29 2.59 -41.82
C ALA A 16 -4.76 2.67 -41.93
N ASP A 17 -4.29 3.01 -43.10
CA ASP A 17 -2.90 3.37 -43.41
C ASP A 17 -2.48 4.60 -42.60
N CYS A 18 -1.43 4.46 -41.84
CA CYS A 18 -0.80 5.56 -41.11
C CYS A 18 0.39 6.08 -41.91
N HIS A 19 0.14 7.12 -42.73
CA HIS A 19 1.20 7.85 -43.44
C HIS A 19 1.78 8.94 -42.52
N SER A 20 3.09 8.84 -42.36
CA SER A 20 4.10 9.89 -42.08
C SER A 20 3.61 11.20 -41.41
N ARG A 21 3.98 11.39 -40.14
CA ARG A 21 4.15 12.73 -39.56
C ARG A 21 5.62 12.97 -39.22
N GLN A 22 6.12 14.07 -39.82
CA GLN A 22 7.45 14.63 -39.63
C GLN A 22 7.70 14.98 -38.16
N GLN A 23 8.92 14.74 -37.70
CA GLN A 23 9.45 15.18 -36.41
C GLN A 23 9.58 16.70 -36.39
N PRO A 24 9.15 17.40 -35.33
CA PRO A 24 9.60 18.76 -35.07
C PRO A 24 10.94 18.73 -34.32
N SER A 25 11.87 19.45 -34.90
CA SER A 25 13.20 19.72 -34.40
C SER A 25 13.18 20.52 -33.09
N GLY A 26 14.03 20.08 -32.13
CA GLY A 26 14.71 20.98 -31.19
C GLY A 26 13.87 21.67 -30.15
N LEU A 27 13.64 21.01 -29.00
CA LEU A 27 13.35 21.69 -27.73
C LEU A 27 14.57 21.51 -26.81
N HIS A 28 15.39 22.52 -26.74
CA HIS A 28 16.36 22.75 -25.66
C HIS A 28 15.51 23.01 -24.39
N LEU A 29 15.32 21.98 -23.57
CA LEU A 29 14.74 22.14 -22.24
C LEU A 29 15.77 22.76 -21.31
N ASP A 30 15.48 23.99 -20.94
CA ASP A 30 16.26 24.80 -20.01
C ASP A 30 16.24 24.15 -18.63
N LEU A 31 17.34 23.53 -18.22
CA LEU A 31 17.53 22.82 -16.94
C LEU A 31 17.51 23.74 -15.71
N THR A 32 17.27 25.04 -15.90
CA THR A 32 17.32 26.03 -14.83
C THR A 32 15.96 26.27 -14.12
N MET A 33 14.84 25.83 -14.70
CA MET A 33 13.51 26.04 -14.08
C MET A 33 13.10 25.03 -12.99
N SER A 34 13.79 23.88 -12.90
CA SER A 34 13.40 22.83 -11.96
C SER A 34 13.79 23.08 -10.50
N LYS A 35 14.74 23.98 -10.23
CA LYS A 35 15.21 24.25 -8.86
C LYS A 35 14.36 25.24 -8.06
N LYS A 36 13.53 26.06 -8.71
CA LYS A 36 12.73 27.11 -8.01
C LYS A 36 11.41 26.63 -7.43
N ASN A 37 10.81 25.56 -7.94
CA ASN A 37 9.45 25.17 -7.54
C ASN A 37 9.36 24.24 -6.32
N HIS A 38 10.46 23.75 -5.76
CA HIS A 38 10.46 22.89 -4.57
C HIS A 38 10.77 23.64 -3.25
N ALA A 39 11.23 24.88 -3.32
CA ALA A 39 11.64 25.64 -2.13
C ALA A 39 10.53 26.49 -1.49
N GLU A 40 9.41 26.72 -2.15
CA GLU A 40 8.44 27.77 -1.71
C GLU A 40 7.26 27.28 -0.85
N ASN A 41 7.16 26.00 -0.48
CA ASN A 41 6.04 25.51 0.34
C ASN A 41 6.47 24.59 1.50
N SER A 42 7.60 24.83 2.15
CA SER A 42 7.98 24.09 3.34
C SER A 42 7.19 24.58 4.55
N GLN A 43 5.97 24.08 4.72
CA GLN A 43 5.26 24.25 5.98
C GLN A 43 6.13 23.73 7.13
N PRO A 44 6.20 24.45 8.27
CA PRO A 44 6.98 24.02 9.42
C PRO A 44 6.56 22.60 9.86
N ARG A 45 7.52 21.79 10.28
CA ARG A 45 7.24 20.41 10.74
C ARG A 45 6.15 20.40 11.80
N MET A 46 5.23 19.44 11.67
CA MET A 46 4.12 19.30 12.62
C MET A 46 4.66 18.97 14.02
N LYS A 47 4.16 19.69 15.05
CA LYS A 47 4.51 19.42 16.45
C LYS A 47 3.95 18.03 16.86
N GLN A 48 4.72 17.29 17.67
CA GLN A 48 4.36 15.94 18.10
C GLN A 48 2.97 15.86 18.77
N LYS A 49 2.67 16.78 19.69
CA LYS A 49 1.37 16.85 20.39
C LYS A 49 0.19 17.07 19.42
N GLN A 50 0.41 17.87 18.36
CA GLN A 50 -0.61 18.09 17.32
C GLN A 50 -0.81 16.82 16.49
N TYR A 51 0.28 16.18 16.07
CA TYR A 51 0.25 14.91 15.36
C TYR A 51 -0.54 13.84 16.11
N GLU A 52 -0.23 13.63 17.38
CA GLU A 52 -0.90 12.63 18.23
C GLU A 52 -2.40 12.91 18.37
N LYS A 53 -2.78 14.18 18.53
CA LYS A 53 -4.19 14.61 18.60
C LYS A 53 -4.95 14.27 17.33
N GLU A 54 -4.38 14.63 16.15
CA GLU A 54 -5.04 14.38 14.87
C GLU A 54 -5.03 12.88 14.53
N LEU A 55 -3.94 12.18 14.79
CA LEU A 55 -3.84 10.73 14.62
C LEU A 55 -4.94 10.01 15.42
N ARG A 56 -5.15 10.39 16.69
CA ARG A 56 -6.19 9.76 17.53
C ARG A 56 -7.60 9.94 16.96
N LYS A 57 -7.89 11.10 16.34
CA LYS A 57 -9.18 11.31 15.67
C LYS A 57 -9.34 10.36 14.49
N LEU A 58 -8.33 10.30 13.62
CA LEU A 58 -8.36 9.44 12.45
C LEU A 58 -8.40 7.94 12.83
N GLN A 59 -7.70 7.53 13.88
CA GLN A 59 -7.77 6.16 14.40
C GLN A 59 -9.17 5.82 14.94
N THR A 60 -9.88 6.79 15.51
CA THR A 60 -11.29 6.59 15.90
C THR A 60 -12.17 6.34 14.67
N GLU A 61 -11.93 7.08 13.59
CA GLU A 61 -12.65 6.86 12.33
C GLU A 61 -12.28 5.52 11.67
N LEU A 62 -11.01 5.09 11.74
CA LEU A 62 -10.60 3.75 11.30
C LEU A 62 -11.34 2.63 12.04
N CYS A 63 -11.58 2.79 13.35
CA CYS A 63 -12.40 1.84 14.10
C CYS A 63 -13.87 1.83 13.61
N ARG A 64 -14.43 2.96 13.22
CA ARG A 64 -15.78 3.05 12.61
C ARG A 64 -15.82 2.41 11.22
N LEU A 65 -14.80 2.67 10.41
CA LEU A 65 -14.62 2.03 9.12
C LEU A 65 -14.53 0.51 9.28
N GLN A 66 -13.75 0.02 10.25
CA GLN A 66 -13.67 -1.40 10.56
C GLN A 66 -15.05 -2.03 10.82
N ASP A 67 -15.84 -1.40 11.71
CA ASP A 67 -17.19 -1.90 12.02
C ASP A 67 -18.05 -1.95 10.75
N TRP A 68 -17.93 -0.94 9.88
CA TRP A 68 -18.68 -0.86 8.64
C TRP A 68 -18.25 -1.92 7.62
N VAL A 69 -16.94 -2.14 7.47
CA VAL A 69 -16.39 -3.17 6.57
C VAL A 69 -16.91 -4.56 6.96
N VAL A 70 -16.90 -4.88 8.25
CA VAL A 70 -17.47 -6.13 8.76
C VAL A 70 -18.98 -6.18 8.52
N HIS A 71 -19.71 -5.11 8.85
CA HIS A 71 -21.18 -5.05 8.72
C HIS A 71 -21.64 -5.22 7.27
N LYS A 72 -20.88 -4.67 6.30
CA LYS A 72 -21.21 -4.73 4.87
C LYS A 72 -20.56 -5.90 4.14
N GLY A 73 -19.66 -6.62 4.78
CA GLY A 73 -18.88 -7.67 4.12
C GLY A 73 -17.98 -7.12 3.01
N LEU A 74 -17.49 -5.87 3.15
CA LEU A 74 -16.63 -5.28 2.14
C LEU A 74 -15.29 -6.04 2.06
N ARG A 75 -14.71 -6.06 0.88
CA ARG A 75 -13.38 -6.62 0.62
C ARG A 75 -12.48 -5.51 0.11
N VAL A 76 -11.43 -5.21 0.86
CA VAL A 76 -10.57 -4.07 0.55
C VAL A 76 -9.10 -4.51 0.49
N ILE A 77 -8.40 -4.11 -0.55
CA ILE A 77 -6.94 -4.22 -0.68
C ILE A 77 -6.37 -2.81 -0.65
N VAL A 78 -5.40 -2.59 0.23
CA VAL A 78 -4.61 -1.36 0.30
C VAL A 78 -3.17 -1.71 -0.02
N ILE A 79 -2.62 -1.14 -1.08
CA ILE A 79 -1.21 -1.29 -1.45
C ILE A 79 -0.44 -0.07 -0.97
N LEU A 80 0.68 -0.30 -0.30
CA LEU A 80 1.63 0.71 0.11
C LEU A 80 2.97 0.46 -0.58
N GLU A 81 3.23 1.27 -1.59
CA GLU A 81 4.47 1.27 -2.36
C GLU A 81 5.26 2.57 -2.15
N GLY A 82 6.45 2.62 -2.66
CA GLY A 82 7.34 3.77 -2.54
C GLY A 82 8.77 3.36 -2.28
N ARG A 83 9.67 4.32 -2.37
CA ARG A 83 11.11 4.11 -2.19
C ARG A 83 11.46 3.59 -0.79
N ASP A 84 12.66 3.07 -0.67
CA ASP A 84 13.21 2.76 0.64
C ASP A 84 13.34 4.03 1.46
N ALA A 85 13.11 3.89 2.77
CA ALA A 85 13.01 5.01 3.71
C ALA A 85 11.83 5.98 3.47
N ALA A 86 10.94 5.81 2.49
CA ALA A 86 9.76 6.67 2.28
C ALA A 86 8.79 6.72 3.48
N GLY A 87 8.75 5.68 4.31
CA GLY A 87 7.94 5.68 5.54
C GLY A 87 6.78 4.69 5.55
N LYS A 88 6.73 3.74 4.61
CA LYS A 88 5.69 2.69 4.49
C LYS A 88 5.35 2.04 5.84
N GLY A 89 6.31 1.38 6.48
CA GLY A 89 6.07 0.69 7.75
C GLY A 89 5.56 1.59 8.89
N GLY A 90 5.94 2.89 8.90
CA GLY A 90 5.39 3.85 9.86
C GLY A 90 3.94 4.23 9.59
N THR A 91 3.54 4.29 8.32
CA THR A 91 2.15 4.52 7.89
C THR A 91 1.30 3.29 8.20
N ILE A 92 1.79 2.09 7.90
CA ILE A 92 1.14 0.83 8.24
C ILE A 92 0.91 0.72 9.76
N LYS A 93 1.94 1.02 10.56
CA LYS A 93 1.80 1.02 12.02
C LYS A 93 0.69 1.97 12.48
N ALA A 94 0.64 3.18 11.96
CA ALA A 94 -0.38 4.17 12.31
C ALA A 94 -1.80 3.72 11.91
N LEU A 95 -1.95 3.05 10.75
CA LEU A 95 -3.20 2.45 10.29
C LEU A 95 -3.68 1.31 11.20
N MET A 96 -2.76 0.45 11.64
CA MET A 96 -3.10 -0.80 12.33
C MET A 96 -3.16 -0.71 13.85
N GLU A 97 -2.63 0.36 14.45
CA GLU A 97 -2.38 0.45 15.90
C GLU A 97 -3.64 0.27 16.77
N ARG A 98 -4.81 0.68 16.29
CA ARG A 98 -6.05 0.70 17.07
C ARG A 98 -7.17 -0.16 16.50
N VAL A 99 -6.92 -0.83 15.39
CA VAL A 99 -7.91 -1.70 14.73
C VAL A 99 -7.64 -3.17 15.01
N SER A 100 -8.64 -4.02 14.77
CA SER A 100 -8.50 -5.46 14.97
C SER A 100 -7.63 -6.10 13.89
N PRO A 101 -6.60 -6.89 14.25
CA PRO A 101 -5.81 -7.62 13.29
C PRO A 101 -6.57 -8.74 12.56
N ARG A 102 -7.79 -9.07 13.02
CA ARG A 102 -8.70 -10.01 12.33
C ARG A 102 -9.41 -9.36 11.15
N VAL A 103 -9.53 -8.03 11.15
CA VAL A 103 -10.18 -7.25 10.09
C VAL A 103 -9.12 -6.57 9.21
N PHE A 104 -8.14 -5.93 9.83
CA PHE A 104 -6.99 -5.34 9.14
C PHE A 104 -5.83 -6.33 9.18
N ARG A 105 -5.50 -6.93 8.04
CA ARG A 105 -4.40 -7.88 7.93
C ARG A 105 -3.23 -7.28 7.17
N LEU A 106 -2.05 -7.37 7.73
CA LEU A 106 -0.81 -6.97 7.07
C LEU A 106 -0.22 -8.15 6.31
N VAL A 107 0.15 -7.94 5.08
CA VAL A 107 0.88 -8.88 4.23
C VAL A 107 2.18 -8.22 3.78
N ALA A 108 3.30 -8.81 4.21
CA ALA A 108 4.65 -8.44 3.80
C ALA A 108 5.38 -9.72 3.38
N LEU A 109 5.41 -9.98 2.08
CA LEU A 109 5.98 -11.23 1.57
C LEU A 109 7.51 -11.14 1.48
N PRO A 110 8.24 -12.19 1.87
CA PRO A 110 9.68 -12.28 1.67
C PRO A 110 10.02 -12.43 0.18
N ALA A 111 11.30 -12.57 -0.15
CA ALA A 111 11.71 -12.98 -1.49
C ALA A 111 11.00 -14.27 -1.91
N PRO A 112 10.62 -14.42 -3.20
CA PRO A 112 9.90 -15.61 -3.64
C PRO A 112 10.76 -16.87 -3.48
N SER A 113 10.15 -17.95 -2.97
CA SER A 113 10.74 -19.30 -2.95
C SER A 113 10.91 -19.83 -4.37
N ASP A 114 11.73 -20.88 -4.55
CA ASP A 114 11.93 -21.46 -5.89
C ASP A 114 10.63 -22.04 -6.47
N ARG A 115 9.74 -22.54 -5.62
CA ARG A 115 8.39 -22.94 -6.05
C ARG A 115 7.60 -21.75 -6.58
N GLU A 116 7.58 -20.64 -5.85
CA GLU A 116 6.84 -19.42 -6.26
C GLU A 116 7.40 -18.79 -7.53
N LYS A 117 8.72 -18.89 -7.76
CA LYS A 117 9.34 -18.43 -9.01
C LYS A 117 8.87 -19.20 -10.25
N SER A 118 8.42 -20.46 -10.08
CA SER A 118 7.88 -21.30 -11.15
C SER A 118 6.36 -21.14 -11.35
N GLN A 119 5.68 -20.39 -10.49
CA GLN A 119 4.25 -20.15 -10.52
C GLN A 119 3.90 -18.86 -11.30
N LEU A 120 2.60 -18.67 -11.55
CA LEU A 120 2.13 -17.37 -12.05
C LEU A 120 2.53 -16.27 -11.04
N TYR A 121 3.16 -15.21 -11.52
CA TYR A 121 3.78 -14.18 -10.66
C TYR A 121 2.85 -13.62 -9.58
N VAL A 122 1.60 -13.31 -9.95
CA VAL A 122 0.63 -12.73 -9.01
C VAL A 122 0.05 -13.75 -8.02
N GLN A 123 0.24 -15.07 -8.26
CA GLN A 123 -0.38 -16.14 -7.46
C GLN A 123 -0.01 -16.07 -5.99
N ARG A 124 1.25 -15.73 -5.67
CA ARG A 124 1.72 -15.59 -4.29
C ARG A 124 1.04 -14.47 -3.51
N PHE A 125 0.51 -13.46 -4.20
CA PHE A 125 -0.25 -12.36 -3.60
C PHE A 125 -1.74 -12.70 -3.48
N MET A 126 -2.32 -13.36 -4.48
CA MET A 126 -3.75 -13.68 -4.54
C MET A 126 -4.23 -14.53 -3.37
N GLN A 127 -3.40 -15.45 -2.86
CA GLN A 127 -3.75 -16.28 -1.68
C GLN A 127 -4.00 -15.47 -0.41
N HIS A 128 -3.59 -14.21 -0.37
CA HIS A 128 -3.78 -13.29 0.77
C HIS A 128 -4.92 -12.32 0.56
N PHE A 129 -5.67 -12.40 -0.53
CA PHE A 129 -6.75 -11.48 -0.82
C PHE A 129 -7.85 -11.52 0.25
N PRO A 130 -8.59 -10.43 0.43
CA PRO A 130 -9.55 -10.30 1.51
C PRO A 130 -10.77 -11.21 1.31
N ALA A 131 -11.21 -11.86 2.37
CA ALA A 131 -12.55 -12.37 2.50
C ALA A 131 -13.54 -11.23 2.83
N ALA A 132 -14.84 -11.52 2.80
CA ALA A 132 -15.86 -10.55 3.20
C ALA A 132 -15.63 -10.05 4.63
N GLY A 133 -15.59 -8.72 4.79
CA GLY A 133 -15.33 -8.08 6.08
C GLY A 133 -13.85 -7.86 6.41
N GLU A 134 -12.94 -7.99 5.42
CA GLU A 134 -11.51 -7.81 5.64
C GLU A 134 -10.92 -6.66 4.82
N ILE A 135 -9.91 -6.01 5.41
CA ILE A 135 -8.99 -5.06 4.76
C ILE A 135 -7.60 -5.68 4.79
N VAL A 136 -7.02 -5.94 3.64
CA VAL A 136 -5.65 -6.45 3.52
C VAL A 136 -4.73 -5.31 3.10
N ILE A 137 -3.69 -5.07 3.89
CA ILE A 137 -2.66 -4.06 3.62
C ILE A 137 -1.41 -4.79 3.14
N PHE A 138 -0.99 -4.50 1.92
CA PHE A 138 0.27 -5.00 1.38
C PHE A 138 1.39 -3.99 1.63
N ASP A 139 2.43 -4.39 2.40
CA ASP A 139 3.72 -3.70 2.46
C ASP A 139 4.59 -4.21 1.33
N ARG A 140 4.61 -3.50 0.22
CA ARG A 140 5.03 -3.96 -1.11
C ARG A 140 4.08 -5.03 -1.67
N SER A 141 3.97 -5.10 -2.97
CA SER A 141 2.98 -5.92 -3.65
C SER A 141 3.56 -6.55 -4.91
N TRP A 142 2.69 -6.95 -5.83
CA TRP A 142 3.08 -7.37 -7.18
C TRP A 142 3.84 -6.29 -7.95
N TYR A 143 3.79 -5.05 -7.51
CA TYR A 143 4.59 -3.96 -8.07
C TYR A 143 6.09 -4.06 -7.80
N ASN A 144 6.55 -5.00 -6.97
CA ASN A 144 7.97 -5.37 -6.88
C ASN A 144 8.56 -5.67 -8.27
N ARG A 145 7.77 -6.26 -9.20
CA ARG A 145 8.18 -6.54 -10.58
C ARG A 145 8.54 -5.27 -11.35
N ALA A 146 7.77 -4.20 -11.19
CA ALA A 146 8.01 -2.92 -11.84
C ALA A 146 9.00 -2.01 -11.06
N GLY A 147 9.28 -2.33 -9.82
CA GLY A 147 10.21 -1.61 -8.95
C GLY A 147 11.54 -2.35 -8.76
N VAL A 148 11.71 -2.94 -7.57
CA VAL A 148 12.97 -3.54 -7.14
C VAL A 148 13.44 -4.66 -8.06
N GLU A 149 12.54 -5.52 -8.56
CA GLU A 149 12.95 -6.63 -9.41
C GLU A 149 13.49 -6.16 -10.76
N TYR A 150 12.90 -5.13 -11.34
CA TYR A 150 13.36 -4.53 -12.59
C TYR A 150 14.66 -3.76 -12.41
N VAL A 151 14.78 -2.93 -11.38
CA VAL A 151 15.96 -2.08 -11.16
C VAL A 151 17.19 -2.88 -10.75
N MET A 152 17.00 -4.02 -10.08
CA MET A 152 18.06 -4.91 -9.59
C MET A 152 18.31 -6.12 -10.49
N ASP A 153 17.72 -6.14 -11.68
CA ASP A 153 17.85 -7.23 -12.64
C ASP A 153 17.42 -8.63 -12.08
N PHE A 154 16.45 -8.64 -11.15
CA PHE A 154 15.87 -9.88 -10.61
C PHE A 154 14.78 -10.46 -11.51
N CYS A 155 14.36 -9.73 -12.52
CA CYS A 155 13.50 -10.21 -13.59
C CYS A 155 14.06 -9.83 -14.96
N THR A 156 13.68 -10.57 -16.01
CA THR A 156 14.07 -10.23 -17.38
C THR A 156 13.26 -9.02 -17.90
N LYS A 157 13.73 -8.40 -18.96
CA LYS A 157 13.02 -7.32 -19.64
C LYS A 157 11.67 -7.79 -20.20
N GLU A 158 11.59 -9.04 -20.63
CA GLU A 158 10.37 -9.68 -21.14
C GLU A 158 9.35 -9.85 -20.01
N GLN A 159 9.77 -10.36 -18.87
CA GLN A 159 8.93 -10.49 -17.66
C GLN A 159 8.40 -9.14 -17.15
N TYR A 160 9.22 -8.10 -17.22
CA TYR A 160 8.78 -6.74 -16.90
C TYR A 160 7.72 -6.25 -17.89
N LYS A 161 7.98 -6.36 -19.20
CA LYS A 161 7.03 -5.95 -20.25
C LYS A 161 5.70 -6.69 -20.15
N GLU A 162 5.75 -7.99 -19.96
CA GLU A 162 4.55 -8.80 -19.73
C GLU A 162 3.78 -8.30 -18.50
N PHE A 163 4.46 -8.06 -17.40
CA PHE A 163 3.84 -7.57 -16.17
C PHE A 163 3.12 -6.24 -16.37
N VAL A 164 3.77 -5.23 -16.96
CA VAL A 164 3.14 -3.90 -17.12
C VAL A 164 1.96 -3.92 -18.11
N GLN A 165 1.93 -4.86 -19.05
CA GLN A 165 0.80 -5.06 -19.95
C GLN A 165 -0.38 -5.79 -19.30
N LEU A 166 -0.10 -6.76 -18.44
CA LEU A 166 -1.12 -7.60 -17.81
C LEU A 166 -1.66 -7.00 -16.50
N CYS A 167 -0.86 -6.25 -15.77
CA CYS A 167 -1.20 -5.70 -14.46
C CYS A 167 -2.51 -4.90 -14.47
N PRO A 168 -2.75 -3.93 -15.38
CA PRO A 168 -4.03 -3.20 -15.44
C PRO A 168 -5.24 -4.10 -15.65
N ARG A 169 -5.11 -5.13 -16.48
CA ARG A 169 -6.20 -6.11 -16.74
C ARG A 169 -6.47 -6.97 -15.51
N PHE A 170 -5.43 -7.38 -14.82
CA PHE A 170 -5.53 -8.12 -13.57
C PHE A 170 -6.22 -7.29 -12.50
N GLU A 171 -5.82 -6.03 -12.32
CA GLU A 171 -6.43 -5.11 -11.34
C GLU A 171 -7.89 -4.79 -11.68
N SER A 172 -8.21 -4.54 -12.94
CA SER A 172 -9.59 -4.36 -13.38
C SER A 172 -10.45 -5.61 -13.09
N HIS A 173 -9.90 -6.82 -13.27
CA HIS A 173 -10.59 -8.05 -12.89
C HIS A 173 -10.83 -8.13 -11.36
N VAL A 174 -9.86 -7.75 -10.55
CA VAL A 174 -9.98 -7.70 -9.08
C VAL A 174 -11.09 -6.73 -8.66
N VAL A 175 -11.12 -5.53 -9.25
CA VAL A 175 -12.15 -4.51 -8.98
C VAL A 175 -13.53 -4.99 -9.43
N ASN A 176 -13.64 -5.53 -10.64
CA ASN A 176 -14.90 -6.08 -11.17
C ASN A 176 -15.42 -7.27 -10.36
N ALA A 177 -14.53 -8.01 -9.67
CA ALA A 177 -14.95 -9.03 -8.70
C ALA A 177 -15.48 -8.44 -7.38
N GLY A 178 -15.58 -7.11 -7.25
CA GLY A 178 -16.13 -6.40 -6.10
C GLY A 178 -15.12 -6.23 -4.95
N ILE A 179 -13.83 -6.22 -5.24
CA ILE A 179 -12.76 -5.89 -4.29
C ILE A 179 -12.37 -4.43 -4.52
N MET A 180 -12.39 -3.60 -3.47
CA MET A 180 -11.89 -2.24 -3.54
C MET A 180 -10.37 -2.27 -3.52
N LEU A 181 -9.73 -1.81 -4.59
CA LEU A 181 -8.26 -1.75 -4.70
C LEU A 181 -7.80 -0.30 -4.58
N ILE A 182 -7.02 -0.01 -3.55
CA ILE A 182 -6.51 1.32 -3.23
C ILE A 182 -4.99 1.27 -3.26
N LYS A 183 -4.36 2.10 -4.09
CA LYS A 183 -2.91 2.08 -4.31
C LYS A 183 -2.28 3.40 -3.86
N PHE A 184 -1.38 3.34 -2.86
CA PHE A 184 -0.61 4.48 -2.38
C PHE A 184 0.85 4.35 -2.77
N TRP A 185 1.39 5.41 -3.35
CA TRP A 185 2.82 5.59 -3.57
C TRP A 185 3.34 6.66 -2.61
N LEU A 186 4.19 6.28 -1.66
CA LEU A 186 4.86 7.21 -0.77
C LEU A 186 6.09 7.79 -1.47
N GLU A 187 5.99 9.05 -1.84
CA GLU A 187 7.10 9.77 -2.50
C GLU A 187 7.94 10.51 -1.47
N VAL A 188 9.24 10.24 -1.45
CA VAL A 188 10.23 10.91 -0.61
C VAL A 188 11.26 11.60 -1.50
N GLY A 189 11.64 12.82 -1.16
CA GLY A 189 12.71 13.55 -1.84
C GLY A 189 14.08 12.93 -1.59
N GLN A 190 15.03 13.16 -2.52
CA GLN A 190 16.37 12.58 -2.47
C GLN A 190 17.12 12.96 -1.20
N GLU A 191 17.09 14.23 -0.82
CA GLU A 191 17.76 14.76 0.37
C GLU A 191 17.17 14.20 1.68
N GLU A 192 15.83 14.10 1.75
CA GLU A 192 15.17 13.52 2.93
C GLU A 192 15.42 12.01 3.02
N GLN A 193 15.48 11.31 1.90
CA GLN A 193 15.86 9.89 1.89
C GLN A 193 17.28 9.72 2.44
N HIS A 194 18.23 10.50 1.97
CA HIS A 194 19.62 10.50 2.45
C HIS A 194 19.68 10.70 3.96
N ARG A 195 19.07 11.77 4.46
CA ARG A 195 18.99 12.08 5.89
C ARG A 195 18.38 10.93 6.72
N ARG A 196 17.40 10.20 6.14
CA ARG A 196 16.79 9.05 6.80
C ARG A 196 17.69 7.84 6.87
N PHE A 197 18.53 7.63 5.85
CA PHE A 197 19.54 6.56 5.85
C PHE A 197 20.63 6.86 6.88
N GLU A 198 21.17 8.07 6.93
CA GLU A 198 22.13 8.49 7.96
C GLU A 198 21.57 8.26 9.37
N ALA A 199 20.34 8.72 9.63
CA ALA A 199 19.69 8.50 10.92
C ALA A 199 19.41 7.01 11.25
N ARG A 200 19.42 6.09 10.28
CA ARG A 200 19.36 4.64 10.54
C ARG A 200 20.72 4.07 10.90
N ILE A 201 21.80 4.58 10.30
CA ILE A 201 23.17 4.17 10.58
C ILE A 201 23.54 4.51 12.03
N GLU A 202 23.14 5.70 12.49
CA GLU A 202 23.46 6.23 13.82
C GLU A 202 22.61 5.63 14.96
N ASP A 203 21.40 5.14 14.67
CA ASP A 203 20.45 4.69 15.69
C ASP A 203 20.46 3.15 15.82
N PRO A 204 21.00 2.58 16.94
CA PRO A 204 21.01 1.13 17.15
C PRO A 204 19.63 0.48 17.08
N MET A 205 18.56 1.22 17.36
CA MET A 205 17.19 0.72 17.28
C MET A 205 16.67 0.65 15.84
N ARG A 206 17.44 1.17 14.86
CA ARG A 206 17.07 1.25 13.44
C ARG A 206 18.05 0.57 12.50
N GLN A 207 19.26 0.27 12.98
CA GLN A 207 20.31 -0.38 12.17
C GLN A 207 19.84 -1.68 11.52
N TRP A 208 19.00 -2.45 12.20
CA TRP A 208 18.43 -3.69 11.66
C TRP A 208 17.56 -3.48 10.40
N LYS A 209 17.18 -2.24 10.09
CA LYS A 209 16.44 -1.86 8.86
C LYS A 209 17.37 -1.58 7.68
N LEU A 210 18.67 -1.64 7.88
CA LEU A 210 19.65 -1.46 6.81
C LEU A 210 20.07 -2.83 6.32
N SER A 211 19.72 -3.12 5.10
CA SER A 211 20.17 -4.30 4.37
C SER A 211 21.16 -3.88 3.26
N PRO A 212 21.98 -4.80 2.73
CA PRO A 212 22.78 -4.53 1.54
C PRO A 212 21.94 -4.03 0.36
N MET A 213 20.69 -4.52 0.25
CA MET A 213 19.74 -4.08 -0.77
C MET A 213 19.33 -2.61 -0.62
N ASP A 214 19.20 -2.11 0.61
CA ASP A 214 18.90 -0.69 0.85
C ASP A 214 20.04 0.22 0.34
N LEU A 215 21.31 -0.19 0.50
CA LEU A 215 22.47 0.56 0.02
C LEU A 215 22.52 0.56 -1.51
N GLU A 216 22.28 -0.58 -2.14
CA GLU A 216 22.18 -0.69 -3.59
C GLU A 216 21.04 0.17 -4.15
N SER A 217 19.87 0.15 -3.53
CA SER A 217 18.72 0.95 -3.96
C SER A 217 18.99 2.44 -3.82
N TYR A 218 19.69 2.85 -2.74
CA TYR A 218 20.11 4.22 -2.53
C TYR A 218 21.01 4.73 -3.64
N ALA A 219 21.99 3.94 -4.06
CA ALA A 219 22.92 4.30 -5.14
C ALA A 219 22.23 4.44 -6.51
N ARG A 220 21.09 3.76 -6.72
CA ARG A 220 20.38 3.71 -8.01
C ARG A 220 19.18 4.66 -8.08
N TRP A 221 19.23 5.82 -7.45
CA TRP A 221 18.13 6.78 -7.35
C TRP A 221 17.39 7.03 -8.67
N TYR A 222 18.11 7.37 -9.74
CA TYR A 222 17.47 7.68 -11.02
C TYR A 222 16.93 6.45 -11.75
N ALA A 223 17.50 5.28 -11.54
CA ALA A 223 16.93 4.04 -12.06
C ALA A 223 15.56 3.75 -11.44
N TYR A 224 15.45 3.92 -10.12
CA TYR A 224 14.18 3.84 -9.43
C TYR A 224 13.19 4.94 -9.82
N SER A 225 13.66 6.16 -10.14
CA SER A 225 12.79 7.23 -10.64
C SER A 225 12.16 6.84 -11.96
N ARG A 226 12.98 6.37 -12.90
CA ARG A 226 12.48 5.91 -14.22
C ARG A 226 11.53 4.72 -14.09
N ALA A 227 11.86 3.76 -13.24
CA ALA A 227 11.00 2.60 -12.99
C ALA A 227 9.64 3.01 -12.42
N ARG A 228 9.61 3.94 -11.45
CA ARG A 228 8.37 4.53 -10.92
C ARG A 228 7.55 5.20 -12.03
N ASP A 229 8.17 6.06 -12.83
CA ASP A 229 7.48 6.83 -13.85
C ASP A 229 6.84 5.90 -14.89
N MET A 230 7.60 4.90 -15.38
CA MET A 230 7.09 3.87 -16.30
C MET A 230 5.97 3.03 -15.67
N MET A 231 6.08 2.70 -14.40
CA MET A 231 5.04 1.96 -13.66
C MET A 231 3.76 2.78 -13.55
N LEU A 232 3.85 4.04 -13.14
CA LEU A 232 2.69 4.92 -13.02
C LEU A 232 2.02 5.12 -14.38
N GLU A 233 2.80 5.43 -15.43
CA GLU A 233 2.28 5.60 -16.80
C GLU A 233 1.49 4.37 -17.28
N ALA A 234 1.98 3.17 -16.97
CA ALA A 234 1.37 1.93 -17.44
C ALA A 234 0.19 1.45 -16.58
N THR A 235 0.11 1.84 -15.31
CA THR A 235 -0.81 1.21 -14.35
C THR A 235 -1.70 2.18 -13.57
N ASP A 236 -1.63 3.49 -13.85
CA ASP A 236 -2.57 4.46 -13.30
C ASP A 236 -3.85 4.45 -14.16
N THR A 237 -4.88 3.76 -13.68
CA THR A 237 -6.12 3.53 -14.42
C THR A 237 -7.33 4.06 -13.66
N GLU A 238 -8.45 4.31 -14.36
CA GLU A 238 -9.69 4.74 -13.71
C GLU A 238 -10.21 3.73 -12.69
N ASP A 239 -10.10 2.44 -12.98
CA ASP A 239 -10.54 1.36 -12.07
C ASP A 239 -9.68 1.26 -10.82
N ALA A 240 -8.38 1.53 -10.95
CA ALA A 240 -7.41 1.40 -9.86
C ALA A 240 -6.35 2.52 -9.95
N PRO A 241 -6.68 3.74 -9.55
CA PRO A 241 -5.76 4.87 -9.59
C PRO A 241 -4.67 4.79 -8.53
N TRP A 242 -3.53 5.44 -8.82
CA TRP A 242 -2.47 5.66 -7.87
C TRP A 242 -2.66 6.98 -7.11
N TYR A 243 -2.53 6.92 -5.80
CA TYR A 243 -2.54 8.09 -4.92
C TYR A 243 -1.13 8.38 -4.43
N ILE A 244 -0.57 9.50 -4.87
CA ILE A 244 0.79 9.91 -4.50
C ILE A 244 0.75 10.63 -3.16
N VAL A 245 1.50 10.12 -2.17
CA VAL A 245 1.58 10.67 -0.83
C VAL A 245 2.94 11.33 -0.63
N PRO A 246 3.04 12.68 -0.63
CA PRO A 246 4.26 13.38 -0.27
C PRO A 246 4.70 12.96 1.14
N SER A 247 5.92 12.44 1.30
CA SER A 247 6.32 11.78 2.53
C SER A 247 7.56 12.35 3.22
N ASP A 248 8.04 13.51 2.82
CA ASP A 248 9.16 14.19 3.47
C ASP A 248 8.82 14.57 4.94
N ASP A 249 7.60 14.98 5.21
CA ASP A 249 7.07 15.05 6.56
C ASP A 249 6.30 13.76 6.89
N LYS A 250 6.94 12.87 7.65
CA LYS A 250 6.34 11.57 8.04
C LYS A 250 5.03 11.69 8.82
N ALA A 251 4.89 12.75 9.63
CA ALA A 251 3.68 12.97 10.42
C ALA A 251 2.51 13.30 9.50
N ARG A 252 2.70 14.26 8.61
CA ARG A 252 1.69 14.65 7.61
C ARG A 252 1.36 13.53 6.65
N ALA A 253 2.39 12.83 6.13
CA ALA A 253 2.19 11.70 5.23
C ALA A 253 1.27 10.63 5.83
N ARG A 254 1.47 10.26 7.10
CA ARG A 254 0.62 9.29 7.81
C ARG A 254 -0.81 9.80 7.96
N LEU A 255 -0.99 11.04 8.40
CA LEU A 255 -2.32 11.62 8.58
C LEU A 255 -3.06 11.71 7.25
N ASN A 256 -2.40 12.23 6.22
CA ASN A 256 -3.00 12.39 4.89
C ASN A 256 -3.35 11.04 4.25
N CYS A 257 -2.46 10.04 4.37
CA CYS A 257 -2.74 8.71 3.85
C CYS A 257 -3.96 8.06 4.55
N ILE A 258 -4.07 8.19 5.88
CA ILE A 258 -5.22 7.67 6.64
C ILE A 258 -6.49 8.45 6.27
N ALA A 259 -6.43 9.77 6.23
CA ALA A 259 -7.59 10.60 5.88
C ALA A 259 -8.10 10.25 4.48
N HIS A 260 -7.20 10.15 3.50
CA HIS A 260 -7.56 9.78 2.14
C HIS A 260 -8.15 8.38 2.02
N LEU A 261 -7.61 7.40 2.76
CA LEU A 261 -8.20 6.06 2.84
C LEU A 261 -9.65 6.10 3.36
N LEU A 262 -9.91 6.91 4.39
CA LEU A 262 -11.24 7.08 4.97
C LEU A 262 -12.22 7.76 3.97
N ASP A 263 -11.72 8.69 3.16
CA ASP A 263 -12.52 9.38 2.14
C ASP A 263 -12.90 8.46 0.96
N LEU A 264 -12.00 7.52 0.59
CA LEU A 264 -12.22 6.59 -0.51
C LEU A 264 -13.24 5.49 -0.21
N ILE A 265 -13.44 5.13 1.05
CA ILE A 265 -14.36 4.07 1.44
C ILE A 265 -15.57 4.70 2.12
N PRO A 266 -16.72 4.83 1.43
CA PRO A 266 -17.91 5.41 2.05
C PRO A 266 -18.39 4.51 3.18
N TYR A 267 -18.31 5.01 4.40
CA TYR A 267 -18.74 4.29 5.61
C TYR A 267 -19.71 5.11 6.46
N LYS A 268 -20.49 4.42 7.26
CA LYS A 268 -21.41 5.01 8.23
C LYS A 268 -21.16 4.38 9.59
N LYS A 269 -21.52 5.10 10.64
CA LYS A 269 -21.49 4.55 12.00
C LYS A 269 -22.49 3.39 12.10
N VAL A 270 -21.99 2.22 12.42
CA VAL A 270 -22.86 1.05 12.70
C VAL A 270 -23.51 1.25 14.06
N PRO A 271 -24.84 1.15 14.18
CA PRO A 271 -25.51 1.19 15.47
C PRO A 271 -24.99 0.06 16.38
N ARG A 272 -24.73 0.39 17.63
CA ARG A 272 -24.35 -0.59 18.66
C ARG A 272 -25.37 -0.53 19.79
N ASP A 273 -25.81 -1.68 20.25
CA ASP A 273 -26.63 -1.79 21.45
C ASP A 273 -25.86 -1.33 22.68
N LYS A 274 -26.58 -0.74 23.65
CA LYS A 274 -25.96 -0.37 24.93
C LYS A 274 -25.58 -1.64 25.68
N ILE A 275 -24.31 -1.96 25.71
CA ILE A 275 -23.79 -3.10 26.46
C ILE A 275 -23.73 -2.72 27.93
N LYS A 276 -24.42 -3.52 28.78
CA LYS A 276 -24.26 -3.44 30.23
C LYS A 276 -23.54 -4.70 30.70
N LEU A 277 -22.51 -4.51 31.54
CA LEU A 277 -21.84 -5.64 32.15
C LEU A 277 -22.83 -6.38 33.07
N PRO A 278 -22.97 -7.69 32.97
CA PRO A 278 -23.78 -8.47 33.90
C PRO A 278 -23.13 -8.43 35.29
N LYS A 279 -23.94 -8.65 36.34
CA LYS A 279 -23.39 -8.88 37.66
C LYS A 279 -22.56 -10.17 37.65
N ARG A 280 -21.41 -10.15 38.33
CA ARG A 280 -20.63 -11.37 38.55
C ARG A 280 -21.46 -12.33 39.43
N SER A 281 -21.35 -13.61 39.11
CA SER A 281 -21.98 -14.66 39.93
C SER A 281 -20.98 -15.09 40.99
N ASP A 282 -21.44 -15.16 42.23
CA ASP A 282 -20.67 -15.73 43.34
C ASP A 282 -20.86 -17.24 43.46
N LYS A 283 -21.66 -17.86 42.55
CA LYS A 283 -21.85 -19.31 42.51
C LYS A 283 -20.55 -20.01 42.16
N GLY A 284 -20.03 -20.82 43.06
CA GLY A 284 -18.76 -21.52 42.91
C GLY A 284 -17.56 -20.64 43.26
N ALA A 285 -17.77 -19.53 44.00
CA ALA A 285 -16.67 -18.70 44.48
C ALA A 285 -15.66 -19.49 45.32
N TYR A 286 -14.37 -19.28 45.08
CA TYR A 286 -13.26 -19.86 45.83
C TYR A 286 -12.14 -18.87 45.89
N ASP A 287 -11.12 -19.13 46.73
CA ASP A 287 -9.90 -18.30 46.75
C ASP A 287 -9.04 -18.64 45.53
N ASP A 288 -9.23 -17.87 44.45
CA ASP A 288 -8.49 -18.03 43.16
C ASP A 288 -7.02 -17.57 43.24
N GLN A 289 -6.62 -17.01 44.38
CA GLN A 289 -5.23 -16.59 44.60
C GLN A 289 -4.36 -17.73 45.15
N VAL A 290 -4.97 -18.77 45.74
CA VAL A 290 -4.21 -19.90 46.32
C VAL A 290 -3.28 -20.56 45.31
N THR A 291 -3.76 -20.80 44.10
CA THR A 291 -2.99 -21.45 43.04
C THR A 291 -1.81 -20.58 42.58
N LEU A 292 -1.87 -19.26 42.77
CA LEU A 292 -0.82 -18.33 42.39
C LEU A 292 0.32 -18.27 43.42
N LYS A 293 0.05 -18.72 44.67
CA LYS A 293 1.07 -18.73 45.72
C LYS A 293 2.23 -19.68 45.30
N GLY A 294 3.46 -19.17 45.37
CA GLY A 294 4.65 -19.96 44.98
C GLY A 294 4.90 -20.08 43.46
N ARG A 295 4.12 -19.43 42.61
CA ARG A 295 4.40 -19.35 41.16
C ARG A 295 5.45 -18.30 40.87
N ASN A 296 6.06 -18.41 39.68
CA ASN A 296 7.02 -17.44 39.21
C ASN A 296 6.30 -16.20 38.68
N PHE A 297 6.45 -15.10 39.36
CA PHE A 297 5.96 -13.79 38.91
C PHE A 297 7.06 -13.03 38.21
N VAL A 298 6.67 -12.23 37.21
CA VAL A 298 7.56 -11.27 36.59
C VAL A 298 8.01 -10.26 37.64
N THR A 299 9.31 -10.04 37.75
CA THR A 299 9.86 -9.04 38.69
C THR A 299 9.34 -7.66 38.29
N GLN A 300 8.71 -6.99 39.25
CA GLN A 300 8.29 -5.59 39.07
C GLN A 300 9.55 -4.70 39.16
N ARG A 301 9.84 -4.00 38.06
CA ARG A 301 10.98 -3.06 37.99
C ARG A 301 10.54 -1.62 37.77
N TYR A 302 9.25 -1.41 37.47
CA TYR A 302 8.61 -0.12 37.16
C TYR A 302 7.27 -0.01 37.92
#